data_9218da41a75087d088283f9c8b98b692
#
_entry.id   9218da41a75087d088283f9c8b98b692
#
_cell.length_a   1.000
_cell.length_b   1.000
_cell.length_c   1.000
_cell.angle_alpha   90.00
_cell.angle_beta   90.00
_cell.angle_gamma   90.00
#
_symmetry.space_group_name_H-M   'P 1'
#
loop_
_entity.id
_entity.type
_entity.pdbx_description
1 polymer ?
#
loop_
_entity_poly.entity_id
_entity_poly.type
_entity_poly.pdbx_seq_one_letter_code
_entity_poly.pdbx_strand_id
1 'polypeptide(L)'
;VTTSDLMDDIRTLRTTRGVDATTADRVFRDARTVGSFLDVPVPDELLREVYDTVRWGPTAMNTSPLRLLVVRSREGRERLAPHVAEFNRDRVLAAPVTLVVATDVDFHEHMATLVPHAPTSGEGFADKHDARVAMSRDNAWLQMGYLVVGLRAAGLGVGPMTGLDATGVDGEFFAGSAWRTLAVLNVGWPDGEGTDRPRAPRLEWDQAARTV
;
A
#
# COMPACT_ATOMS: atom_id res chain seq x y z
N VAL A 1 -7.56 -1.88 43.01
CA VAL A 1 -7.67 -2.62 41.73
C VAL A 1 -6.68 -3.79 41.84
N THR A 2 -7.19 -4.99 41.79
CA THR A 2 -6.31 -6.18 41.81
C THR A 2 -5.73 -6.43 40.42
N THR A 3 -4.65 -7.20 40.30
CA THR A 3 -4.10 -7.62 39.01
C THR A 3 -5.14 -8.38 38.17
N SER A 4 -6.05 -9.10 38.83
CA SER A 4 -7.16 -9.81 38.17
C SER A 4 -8.14 -8.85 37.52
N ASP A 5 -8.56 -7.81 38.24
CA ASP A 5 -9.50 -6.79 37.73
C ASP A 5 -8.92 -6.08 36.50
N LEU A 6 -7.62 -5.73 36.54
CA LEU A 6 -6.92 -5.12 35.40
C LEU A 6 -6.87 -6.04 34.18
N MET A 7 -6.64 -7.33 34.38
CA MET A 7 -6.59 -8.30 33.26
C MET A 7 -7.97 -8.52 32.63
N ASP A 8 -9.04 -8.49 33.41
CA ASP A 8 -10.42 -8.59 32.92
C ASP A 8 -10.83 -7.32 32.14
N ASP A 9 -10.42 -6.14 32.61
CA ASP A 9 -10.61 -4.87 31.90
C ASP A 9 -9.86 -4.89 30.56
N ILE A 10 -8.60 -5.33 30.52
CA ILE A 10 -7.82 -5.46 29.29
C ILE A 10 -8.49 -6.44 28.32
N ARG A 11 -8.97 -7.58 28.79
CA ARG A 11 -9.69 -8.55 27.95
C ARG A 11 -10.95 -7.94 27.34
N THR A 12 -11.74 -7.22 28.13
CA THR A 12 -12.95 -6.54 27.70
C THR A 12 -12.63 -5.47 26.64
N LEU A 13 -11.60 -4.64 26.86
CA LEU A 13 -11.16 -3.64 25.89
C LEU A 13 -10.69 -4.28 24.57
N ARG A 14 -9.95 -5.37 24.62
CA ARG A 14 -9.53 -6.11 23.41
C ARG A 14 -10.72 -6.64 22.62
N THR A 15 -11.71 -7.21 23.31
CA THR A 15 -12.91 -7.79 22.68
C THR A 15 -13.80 -6.72 22.05
N THR A 16 -13.88 -5.53 22.65
CA THR A 16 -14.78 -4.46 22.20
C THR A 16 -14.15 -3.49 21.21
N ARG A 17 -12.82 -3.36 21.16
CA ARG A 17 -12.09 -2.38 20.35
C ARG A 17 -11.12 -2.96 19.34
N GLY A 18 -10.73 -4.22 19.50
CA GLY A 18 -9.82 -4.90 18.59
C GLY A 18 -10.55 -5.52 17.40
N VAL A 19 -9.84 -5.74 16.30
CA VAL A 19 -10.33 -6.63 15.24
C VAL A 19 -10.30 -8.07 15.74
N ASP A 20 -11.24 -8.89 15.27
CA ASP A 20 -11.29 -10.31 15.62
C ASP A 20 -10.07 -11.08 15.06
N ALA A 21 -9.79 -12.24 15.66
CA ALA A 21 -8.62 -13.05 15.31
C ALA A 21 -8.65 -13.51 13.84
N THR A 22 -9.82 -13.86 13.31
CA THR A 22 -9.98 -14.34 11.94
C THR A 22 -9.62 -13.23 10.94
N THR A 23 -10.05 -11.99 11.20
CA THR A 23 -9.67 -10.83 10.38
C THR A 23 -8.17 -10.58 10.47
N ALA A 24 -7.58 -10.63 11.67
CA ALA A 24 -6.14 -10.47 11.86
C ALA A 24 -5.33 -11.57 11.14
N ASP A 25 -5.81 -12.82 11.18
CA ASP A 25 -5.18 -13.93 10.43
C ASP A 25 -5.24 -13.68 8.93
N ARG A 26 -6.40 -13.38 8.40
CA ARG A 26 -6.61 -13.14 6.96
C ARG A 26 -5.70 -12.05 6.41
N VAL A 27 -5.51 -10.94 7.10
CA VAL A 27 -4.73 -9.81 6.59
C VAL A 27 -3.24 -9.90 6.87
N PHE A 28 -2.81 -10.67 7.89
CA PHE A 28 -1.41 -10.75 8.33
C PHE A 28 -0.86 -12.18 8.38
N ARG A 29 -1.40 -13.04 9.30
CA ARG A 29 -0.78 -14.33 9.61
C ARG A 29 -0.91 -15.35 8.49
N ASP A 30 -2.06 -15.43 7.82
CA ASP A 30 -2.28 -16.36 6.71
C ASP A 30 -1.95 -15.75 5.35
N ALA A 31 -1.97 -14.41 5.27
CA ALA A 31 -1.69 -13.71 4.02
C ALA A 31 -0.28 -13.96 3.50
N ARG A 32 -0.17 -14.21 2.19
CA ARG A 32 1.09 -14.44 1.47
C ARG A 32 1.24 -13.44 0.33
N THR A 33 2.46 -13.25 -0.14
CA THR A 33 2.69 -12.62 -1.45
C THR A 33 2.19 -13.55 -2.52
N VAL A 34 1.29 -13.07 -3.37
CA VAL A 34 0.65 -13.87 -4.43
C VAL A 34 1.45 -13.73 -5.71
N GLY A 35 1.79 -14.85 -6.34
CA GLY A 35 2.52 -14.90 -7.61
C GLY A 35 1.64 -15.27 -8.81
N SER A 36 0.48 -15.90 -8.57
CA SER A 36 -0.49 -16.31 -9.59
C SER A 36 -1.91 -15.95 -9.15
N PHE A 37 -2.79 -15.69 -10.11
CA PHE A 37 -4.14 -15.24 -9.89
C PHE A 37 -5.10 -16.04 -10.75
N LEU A 38 -6.34 -16.19 -10.27
CA LEU A 38 -7.43 -16.71 -11.07
C LEU A 38 -7.70 -15.74 -12.23
N ASP A 39 -8.15 -16.29 -13.36
CA ASP A 39 -8.63 -15.49 -14.51
C ASP A 39 -10.05 -14.94 -14.22
N VAL A 40 -10.11 -14.10 -13.18
CA VAL A 40 -11.34 -13.44 -12.73
C VAL A 40 -11.05 -11.95 -12.62
N PRO A 41 -11.85 -11.09 -13.26
CA PRO A 41 -11.64 -9.64 -13.18
C PRO A 41 -11.75 -9.10 -11.76
N VAL A 42 -10.95 -8.08 -11.47
CA VAL A 42 -11.10 -7.25 -10.26
C VAL A 42 -11.90 -6.00 -10.64
N PRO A 43 -13.14 -5.82 -10.18
CA PRO A 43 -13.96 -4.65 -10.53
C PRO A 43 -13.31 -3.32 -10.09
N ASP A 44 -13.54 -2.24 -10.84
CA ASP A 44 -13.07 -0.90 -10.45
C ASP A 44 -13.73 -0.43 -9.16
N GLU A 45 -14.99 -0.79 -8.98
CA GLU A 45 -15.77 -0.50 -7.78
C GLU A 45 -15.10 -1.07 -6.53
N LEU A 46 -14.61 -2.31 -6.60
CA LEU A 46 -13.91 -2.94 -5.49
C LEU A 46 -12.60 -2.22 -5.15
N LEU A 47 -11.83 -1.79 -6.16
CA LEU A 47 -10.61 -1.00 -5.91
C LEU A 47 -10.94 0.37 -5.30
N ARG A 48 -12.05 1.01 -5.71
CA ARG A 48 -12.54 2.26 -5.11
C ARG A 48 -12.94 2.07 -3.66
N GLU A 49 -13.71 1.02 -3.36
CA GLU A 49 -14.10 0.68 -1.97
C GLU A 49 -12.89 0.47 -1.07
N VAL A 50 -11.88 -0.26 -1.58
CA VAL A 50 -10.61 -0.42 -0.85
C VAL A 50 -9.94 0.93 -0.62
N TYR A 51 -9.79 1.75 -1.66
CA TYR A 51 -9.19 3.08 -1.53
C TYR A 51 -9.97 3.97 -0.55
N ASP A 52 -11.30 4.00 -0.65
CA ASP A 52 -12.17 4.79 0.24
C ASP A 52 -12.08 4.36 1.70
N THR A 53 -11.75 3.10 1.94
CA THR A 53 -11.48 2.58 3.29
C THR A 53 -10.09 2.98 3.77
N VAL A 54 -9.04 2.74 2.99
CA VAL A 54 -7.66 2.89 3.45
C VAL A 54 -7.16 4.34 3.43
N ARG A 55 -7.78 5.22 2.66
CA ARG A 55 -7.42 6.67 2.61
C ARG A 55 -7.54 7.39 3.95
N TRP A 56 -8.26 6.80 4.92
CA TRP A 56 -8.39 7.33 6.27
C TRP A 56 -7.20 6.98 7.18
N GLY A 57 -6.28 6.14 6.71
CA GLY A 57 -5.04 5.87 7.42
C GLY A 57 -4.23 7.17 7.60
N PRO A 58 -3.66 7.41 8.79
CA PRO A 58 -2.96 8.67 9.10
C PRO A 58 -1.68 8.84 8.27
N THR A 59 -1.39 10.10 7.92
CA THR A 59 -0.12 10.55 7.35
C THR A 59 0.38 11.79 8.10
N ALA A 60 1.67 12.06 8.03
CA ALA A 60 2.23 13.27 8.63
C ALA A 60 1.51 14.51 8.06
N MET A 61 0.97 15.35 8.93
CA MET A 61 0.21 16.55 8.57
C MET A 61 -0.96 16.30 7.60
N ASN A 62 -1.46 15.08 7.51
CA ASN A 62 -2.50 14.67 6.55
C ASN A 62 -2.11 14.91 5.07
N THR A 63 -0.83 14.78 4.73
CA THR A 63 -0.31 15.09 3.38
C THR A 63 -0.84 14.17 2.29
N SER A 64 -1.25 12.96 2.62
CA SER A 64 -1.91 11.99 1.72
C SER A 64 -1.30 11.91 0.30
N PRO A 65 0.00 11.70 0.15
CA PRO A 65 0.70 11.81 -1.13
C PRO A 65 0.56 10.59 -2.04
N LEU A 66 -0.07 9.50 -1.60
CA LEU A 66 -0.25 8.29 -2.41
C LEU A 66 -1.00 8.60 -3.71
N ARG A 67 -0.45 8.11 -4.82
CA ARG A 67 -1.11 8.10 -6.13
C ARG A 67 -1.06 6.69 -6.71
N LEU A 68 -2.08 6.33 -7.48
CA LEU A 68 -2.22 5.02 -8.07
C LEU A 68 -2.50 5.15 -9.57
N LEU A 69 -1.70 4.47 -10.40
CA LEU A 69 -2.05 4.20 -11.78
C LEU A 69 -2.57 2.76 -11.86
N VAL A 70 -3.79 2.60 -12.34
CA VAL A 70 -4.42 1.29 -12.50
C VAL A 70 -4.17 0.78 -13.92
N VAL A 71 -3.31 -0.22 -14.07
CA VAL A 71 -2.95 -0.81 -15.36
C VAL A 71 -3.73 -2.11 -15.54
N ARG A 72 -4.75 -2.08 -16.44
CA ARG A 72 -5.63 -3.22 -16.73
C ARG A 72 -5.47 -3.78 -18.12
N SER A 73 -5.28 -2.89 -19.10
CA SER A 73 -5.21 -3.34 -20.49
C SER A 73 -3.94 -4.14 -20.73
N ARG A 74 -4.02 -5.05 -21.69
CA ARG A 74 -2.85 -5.80 -22.16
C ARG A 74 -1.75 -4.85 -22.63
N GLU A 75 -2.12 -3.86 -23.43
CA GLU A 75 -1.18 -2.84 -23.93
C GLU A 75 -0.50 -2.09 -22.78
N GLY A 76 -1.25 -1.66 -21.75
CA GLY A 76 -0.68 -1.00 -20.58
C GLY A 76 0.32 -1.88 -19.83
N ARG A 77 0.05 -3.19 -19.69
CA ARG A 77 0.97 -4.15 -19.08
C ARG A 77 2.21 -4.39 -19.96
N GLU A 78 2.05 -4.47 -21.28
CA GLU A 78 3.16 -4.59 -22.24
C GLU A 78 4.09 -3.37 -22.20
N ARG A 79 3.54 -2.16 -21.97
CA ARG A 79 4.32 -0.94 -21.76
C ARG A 79 5.02 -0.91 -20.40
N LEU A 80 4.40 -1.46 -19.34
CA LEU A 80 4.99 -1.52 -17.99
C LEU A 80 6.07 -2.61 -17.86
N ALA A 81 5.89 -3.76 -18.50
CA ALA A 81 6.75 -4.93 -18.35
C ALA A 81 8.26 -4.68 -18.61
N PRO A 82 8.69 -3.87 -19.58
CA PRO A 82 10.10 -3.56 -19.77
C PRO A 82 10.77 -2.85 -18.58
N HIS A 83 9.99 -2.14 -17.77
CA HIS A 83 10.46 -1.36 -16.64
C HIS A 83 10.51 -2.13 -15.31
N VAL A 84 10.06 -3.38 -15.26
CA VAL A 84 10.21 -4.24 -14.08
C VAL A 84 11.36 -5.23 -14.27
N ALA A 85 11.92 -5.72 -13.16
CA ALA A 85 12.95 -6.75 -13.20
C ALA A 85 12.48 -7.97 -14.04
N GLU A 86 13.38 -8.56 -14.81
CA GLU A 86 13.09 -9.60 -15.79
C GLU A 86 12.22 -10.74 -15.21
N PHE A 87 12.55 -11.22 -14.02
CA PHE A 87 11.81 -12.30 -13.34
C PHE A 87 10.39 -11.89 -12.88
N ASN A 88 10.02 -10.61 -12.99
CA ASN A 88 8.68 -10.09 -12.65
C ASN A 88 7.83 -9.81 -13.90
N ARG A 89 8.41 -9.80 -15.11
CA ARG A 89 7.70 -9.40 -16.35
C ARG A 89 6.48 -10.27 -16.61
N ASP A 90 6.67 -11.58 -16.59
CA ASP A 90 5.57 -12.53 -16.84
C ASP A 90 4.45 -12.38 -15.81
N ARG A 91 4.80 -12.07 -14.55
CA ARG A 91 3.81 -11.83 -13.49
C ARG A 91 2.98 -10.57 -13.73
N VAL A 92 3.61 -9.51 -14.23
CA VAL A 92 2.90 -8.27 -14.62
C VAL A 92 1.99 -8.52 -15.81
N LEU A 93 2.47 -9.26 -16.82
CA LEU A 93 1.69 -9.57 -18.01
C LEU A 93 0.48 -10.46 -17.70
N ALA A 94 0.60 -11.38 -16.73
CA ALA A 94 -0.44 -12.33 -16.34
C ALA A 94 -1.43 -11.77 -15.31
N ALA A 95 -1.10 -10.70 -14.58
CA ALA A 95 -1.95 -10.18 -13.51
C ALA A 95 -3.27 -9.62 -14.06
N PRO A 96 -4.42 -9.85 -13.38
CA PRO A 96 -5.70 -9.25 -13.75
C PRO A 96 -5.67 -7.72 -13.74
N VAL A 97 -4.96 -7.16 -12.75
CA VAL A 97 -4.69 -5.73 -12.64
C VAL A 97 -3.33 -5.49 -11.98
N THR A 98 -2.64 -4.45 -12.42
CA THR A 98 -1.40 -4.01 -11.81
C THR A 98 -1.55 -2.55 -11.38
N LEU A 99 -1.26 -2.26 -10.11
CA LEU A 99 -1.22 -0.90 -9.60
C LEU A 99 0.23 -0.40 -9.61
N VAL A 100 0.50 0.67 -10.34
CA VAL A 100 1.75 1.42 -10.13
C VAL A 100 1.50 2.37 -8.96
N VAL A 101 2.22 2.14 -7.89
CA VAL A 101 2.17 2.97 -6.68
C VAL A 101 3.17 4.10 -6.84
N ALA A 102 2.69 5.32 -6.78
CA ALA A 102 3.50 6.52 -6.87
C ALA A 102 3.26 7.44 -5.68
N THR A 103 4.18 8.34 -5.46
CA THR A 103 4.04 9.48 -4.56
C THR A 103 3.88 10.77 -5.35
N ASP A 104 3.08 11.69 -4.84
CA ASP A 104 2.98 13.04 -5.37
C ASP A 104 3.94 13.96 -4.60
N VAL A 105 4.98 14.45 -5.27
CA VAL A 105 5.96 15.37 -4.67
C VAL A 105 5.35 16.75 -4.42
N ASP A 106 4.32 17.10 -5.18
CA ASP A 106 3.62 18.38 -5.02
C ASP A 106 2.36 18.27 -4.16
N PHE A 107 2.33 17.31 -3.22
CA PHE A 107 1.25 17.14 -2.25
C PHE A 107 0.86 18.44 -1.52
N HIS A 108 1.79 19.38 -1.41
CA HIS A 108 1.59 20.64 -0.72
C HIS A 108 0.51 21.51 -1.37
N GLU A 109 0.27 21.36 -2.68
CA GLU A 109 -0.81 22.05 -3.41
C GLU A 109 -2.21 21.58 -2.97
N HIS A 110 -2.31 20.40 -2.36
CA HIS A 110 -3.56 19.84 -1.87
C HIS A 110 -3.83 20.17 -0.39
N MET A 111 -2.87 20.77 0.32
CA MET A 111 -2.95 20.99 1.77
C MET A 111 -4.13 21.89 2.19
N ALA A 112 -4.51 22.85 1.36
CA ALA A 112 -5.69 23.69 1.63
C ALA A 112 -6.98 22.86 1.77
N THR A 113 -7.11 21.77 1.01
CA THR A 113 -8.23 20.83 1.10
C THR A 113 -8.03 19.80 2.22
N LEU A 114 -6.82 19.29 2.37
CA LEU A 114 -6.50 18.21 3.31
C LEU A 114 -6.40 18.69 4.75
N VAL A 115 -6.08 19.98 4.97
CA VAL A 115 -5.91 20.61 6.28
C VAL A 115 -6.73 21.90 6.35
N PRO A 116 -8.07 21.82 6.31
CA PRO A 116 -8.94 23.01 6.17
C PRO A 116 -8.86 23.98 7.36
N HIS A 117 -8.38 23.52 8.53
CA HIS A 117 -8.14 24.38 9.69
C HIS A 117 -6.81 25.19 9.62
N ALA A 118 -5.93 24.86 8.66
CA ALA A 118 -4.70 25.57 8.38
C ALA A 118 -4.42 25.58 6.86
N PRO A 119 -5.24 26.27 6.05
CA PRO A 119 -5.22 26.15 4.59
C PRO A 119 -3.92 26.62 3.93
N THR A 120 -3.14 27.45 4.60
CA THR A 120 -1.84 27.94 4.12
C THR A 120 -0.66 27.05 4.53
N SER A 121 -0.91 25.93 5.23
CA SER A 121 0.17 25.03 5.71
C SER A 121 1.03 24.46 4.59
N GLY A 122 0.50 24.36 3.37
CA GLY A 122 1.23 23.93 2.18
C GLY A 122 2.30 24.92 1.70
N GLU A 123 2.09 26.22 1.91
CA GLU A 123 2.99 27.29 1.46
C GLU A 123 4.41 27.13 2.05
N GLY A 124 4.48 26.61 3.29
CA GLY A 124 5.75 26.33 3.94
C GLY A 124 6.63 25.26 3.27
N PHE A 125 6.10 24.57 2.27
CA PHE A 125 6.80 23.55 1.47
C PHE A 125 7.13 24.02 0.05
N ALA A 126 6.62 25.15 -0.42
CA ALA A 126 6.73 25.60 -1.82
C ALA A 126 8.18 25.58 -2.31
N ASP A 127 9.11 26.17 -1.56
CA ASP A 127 10.53 26.26 -1.91
C ASP A 127 11.41 25.12 -1.34
N LYS A 128 10.78 24.08 -0.74
CA LYS A 128 11.50 23.01 -0.04
C LYS A 128 11.40 21.68 -0.80
N HIS A 129 11.89 21.63 -2.02
CA HIS A 129 11.78 20.46 -2.89
C HIS A 129 12.25 19.16 -2.19
N ASP A 130 13.45 19.13 -1.62
CA ASP A 130 14.01 17.93 -1.00
C ASP A 130 13.17 17.45 0.20
N ALA A 131 12.65 18.38 1.00
CA ALA A 131 11.75 18.06 2.10
C ALA A 131 10.42 17.48 1.58
N ARG A 132 9.89 18.00 0.46
CA ARG A 132 8.69 17.43 -0.19
C ARG A 132 8.96 16.02 -0.69
N VAL A 133 10.08 15.79 -1.38
CA VAL A 133 10.47 14.46 -1.86
C VAL A 133 10.55 13.47 -0.71
N ALA A 134 11.25 13.80 0.38
CA ALA A 134 11.38 12.92 1.54
C ALA A 134 10.03 12.65 2.20
N MET A 135 9.28 13.71 2.54
CA MET A 135 7.99 13.58 3.23
C MET A 135 6.95 12.83 2.39
N SER A 136 6.85 13.15 1.10
CA SER A 136 5.90 12.48 0.22
C SER A 136 6.22 10.99 0.10
N ARG A 137 7.49 10.64 -0.09
CA ARG A 137 7.95 9.27 -0.22
C ARG A 137 7.65 8.45 1.05
N ASP A 138 8.01 8.97 2.23
CA ASP A 138 7.81 8.24 3.50
C ASP A 138 6.33 8.01 3.78
N ASN A 139 5.49 9.00 3.54
CA ASN A 139 4.05 8.89 3.77
C ASN A 139 3.35 8.05 2.69
N ALA A 140 3.81 8.05 1.44
CA ALA A 140 3.26 7.16 0.42
C ALA A 140 3.61 5.69 0.68
N TRP A 141 4.81 5.37 1.22
CA TRP A 141 5.14 4.04 1.69
C TRP A 141 4.23 3.58 2.84
N LEU A 142 3.94 4.49 3.79
CA LEU A 142 3.01 4.22 4.89
C LEU A 142 1.60 3.92 4.32
N GLN A 143 1.10 4.74 3.41
CA GLN A 143 -0.20 4.53 2.76
C GLN A 143 -0.24 3.26 1.89
N MET A 144 0.87 2.90 1.23
CA MET A 144 0.98 1.63 0.51
C MET A 144 0.82 0.43 1.47
N GLY A 145 1.34 0.52 2.69
CA GLY A 145 1.11 -0.49 3.72
C GLY A 145 -0.38 -0.64 4.05
N TYR A 146 -1.11 0.46 4.22
CA TYR A 146 -2.57 0.44 4.40
C TYR A 146 -3.28 -0.18 3.19
N LEU A 147 -2.86 0.19 1.96
CA LEU A 147 -3.44 -0.34 0.72
C LEU A 147 -3.27 -1.87 0.64
N VAL A 148 -2.09 -2.41 0.94
CA VAL A 148 -1.85 -3.86 0.94
C VAL A 148 -2.76 -4.57 1.93
N VAL A 149 -2.92 -4.02 3.13
CA VAL A 149 -3.83 -4.56 4.17
C VAL A 149 -5.29 -4.46 3.71
N GLY A 150 -5.69 -3.33 3.14
CA GLY A 150 -7.05 -3.13 2.63
C GLY A 150 -7.41 -4.08 1.48
N LEU A 151 -6.51 -4.28 0.52
CA LEU A 151 -6.71 -5.25 -0.57
C LEU A 151 -6.89 -6.67 -0.03
N ARG A 152 -6.08 -7.08 0.96
CA ARG A 152 -6.24 -8.38 1.62
C ARG A 152 -7.54 -8.50 2.40
N ALA A 153 -7.96 -7.43 3.08
CA ALA A 153 -9.24 -7.39 3.78
C ALA A 153 -10.43 -7.55 2.82
N ALA A 154 -10.30 -7.06 1.59
CA ALA A 154 -11.26 -7.27 0.50
C ALA A 154 -11.17 -8.66 -0.17
N GLY A 155 -10.30 -9.56 0.32
CA GLY A 155 -10.11 -10.91 -0.23
C GLY A 155 -9.18 -11.00 -1.43
N LEU A 156 -8.54 -9.89 -1.82
CA LEU A 156 -7.61 -9.85 -2.95
C LEU A 156 -6.21 -10.29 -2.54
N GLY A 157 -5.55 -11.01 -3.44
CA GLY A 157 -4.14 -11.30 -3.37
C GLY A 157 -3.30 -10.13 -3.86
N VAL A 158 -2.13 -9.94 -3.27
CA VAL A 158 -1.22 -8.85 -3.62
C VAL A 158 0.19 -9.39 -3.82
N GLY A 159 0.80 -9.02 -4.95
CA GLY A 159 2.21 -9.30 -5.29
C GLY A 159 3.02 -8.00 -5.36
N PRO A 160 3.55 -7.48 -4.23
CA PRO A 160 4.36 -6.27 -4.24
C PRO A 160 5.74 -6.49 -4.85
N MET A 161 6.20 -5.54 -5.67
CA MET A 161 7.49 -5.57 -6.35
C MET A 161 8.15 -4.20 -6.30
N THR A 162 9.42 -4.16 -5.90
CA THR A 162 10.27 -2.95 -5.90
C THR A 162 11.46 -3.07 -6.86
N GLY A 163 11.66 -4.26 -7.46
CA GLY A 163 12.64 -4.46 -8.51
C GLY A 163 12.13 -3.89 -9.83
N LEU A 164 12.34 -2.60 -10.05
CA LEU A 164 11.86 -1.87 -11.22
C LEU A 164 12.77 -0.66 -11.53
N ASP A 165 12.74 -0.21 -12.77
CA ASP A 165 13.27 1.06 -13.22
C ASP A 165 12.21 2.16 -13.01
N ALA A 166 12.25 2.80 -11.84
CA ALA A 166 11.29 3.84 -11.49
C ALA A 166 11.35 5.04 -12.45
N THR A 167 12.56 5.40 -12.92
CA THR A 167 12.74 6.51 -13.88
C THR A 167 12.10 6.18 -15.21
N GLY A 168 12.25 4.96 -15.68
CA GLY A 168 11.60 4.48 -16.91
C GLY A 168 10.08 4.49 -16.78
N VAL A 169 9.52 4.02 -15.65
CA VAL A 169 8.06 4.10 -15.40
C VAL A 169 7.58 5.54 -15.34
N ASP A 170 8.32 6.44 -14.67
CA ASP A 170 7.97 7.86 -14.58
C ASP A 170 7.96 8.52 -15.97
N GLY A 171 8.95 8.20 -16.81
CA GLY A 171 9.02 8.69 -18.19
C GLY A 171 7.87 8.20 -19.06
N GLU A 172 7.47 6.92 -18.89
CA GLU A 172 6.42 6.27 -19.67
C GLU A 172 5.01 6.71 -19.28
N PHE A 173 4.75 6.86 -17.96
CA PHE A 173 3.37 7.02 -17.46
C PHE A 173 3.13 8.35 -16.73
N PHE A 174 4.16 9.02 -16.24
CA PHE A 174 4.02 10.21 -15.39
C PHE A 174 4.76 11.45 -15.94
N ALA A 175 5.18 11.40 -17.21
CA ALA A 175 5.84 12.53 -17.86
C ALA A 175 5.02 13.82 -17.68
N GLY A 176 5.67 14.88 -17.21
CA GLY A 176 5.03 16.19 -16.98
C GLY A 176 4.22 16.28 -15.69
N SER A 177 4.22 15.25 -14.84
CA SER A 177 3.58 15.28 -13.50
C SER A 177 4.61 15.29 -12.37
N ALA A 178 4.13 15.60 -11.16
CA ALA A 178 4.92 15.48 -9.92
C ALA A 178 4.90 14.08 -9.32
N TRP A 179 4.30 13.11 -9.99
CA TRP A 179 4.23 11.72 -9.48
C TRP A 179 5.55 11.00 -9.71
N ARG A 180 5.97 10.25 -8.70
CA ARG A 180 7.21 9.46 -8.73
C ARG A 180 6.93 8.04 -8.26
N THR A 181 7.33 7.08 -9.06
CA THR A 181 7.08 5.65 -8.85
C THR A 181 7.83 5.13 -7.62
N LEU A 182 7.14 4.35 -6.81
CA LEU A 182 7.68 3.66 -5.62
C LEU A 182 7.73 2.15 -5.79
N ALA A 183 6.64 1.57 -6.25
CA ALA A 183 6.47 0.12 -6.35
C ALA A 183 5.40 -0.24 -7.38
N VAL A 184 5.34 -1.52 -7.70
CA VAL A 184 4.28 -2.13 -8.50
C VAL A 184 3.60 -3.21 -7.67
N LEU A 185 2.27 -3.24 -7.64
CA LEU A 185 1.47 -4.27 -6.99
C LEU A 185 0.65 -5.01 -8.05
N ASN A 186 0.91 -6.29 -8.25
CA ASN A 186 -0.04 -7.15 -8.95
C ASN A 186 -1.19 -7.50 -8.00
N VAL A 187 -2.42 -7.38 -8.46
CA VAL A 187 -3.63 -7.56 -7.66
C VAL A 187 -4.62 -8.44 -8.41
N GLY A 188 -5.24 -9.37 -7.70
CA GLY A 188 -6.23 -10.29 -8.26
C GLY A 188 -6.76 -11.25 -7.20
N TRP A 189 -7.63 -12.14 -7.61
CA TRP A 189 -8.09 -13.24 -6.77
C TRP A 189 -6.99 -14.30 -6.71
N PRO A 190 -6.50 -14.71 -5.52
CA PRO A 190 -5.41 -15.68 -5.41
C PRO A 190 -5.76 -17.01 -6.09
N ASP A 191 -4.83 -17.56 -6.84
CA ASP A 191 -4.88 -18.95 -7.32
C ASP A 191 -4.10 -19.83 -6.34
N GLY A 192 -4.84 -20.54 -5.48
CA GLY A 192 -4.28 -21.35 -4.40
C GLY A 192 -3.69 -20.51 -3.24
N GLU A 193 -2.74 -21.08 -2.52
CA GLU A 193 -2.12 -20.48 -1.33
C GLU A 193 -0.99 -19.47 -1.64
N GLY A 194 -0.79 -19.14 -2.91
CA GLY A 194 0.15 -18.11 -3.38
C GLY A 194 1.60 -18.57 -3.51
N THR A 195 2.07 -19.57 -2.77
CA THR A 195 3.43 -20.13 -2.90
C THR A 195 3.57 -21.46 -2.19
N ASP A 196 4.31 -22.39 -2.77
CA ASP A 196 4.67 -23.70 -2.17
C ASP A 196 5.78 -23.57 -1.11
N ARG A 197 6.38 -22.40 -0.96
CA ARG A 197 7.47 -22.20 -0.01
C ARG A 197 6.92 -22.07 1.41
N PRO A 198 7.56 -22.70 2.41
CA PRO A 198 7.24 -22.47 3.81
C PRO A 198 7.29 -20.97 4.15
N ARG A 199 6.48 -20.54 5.12
CA ARG A 199 6.53 -19.17 5.60
C ARG A 199 7.91 -18.88 6.22
N ALA A 200 8.60 -17.87 5.71
CA ALA A 200 9.83 -17.39 6.32
C ALA A 200 9.54 -16.80 7.72
N PRO A 201 10.44 -17.00 8.69
CA PRO A 201 10.30 -16.45 10.03
C PRO A 201 10.30 -14.92 10.03
N ARG A 202 9.91 -14.35 11.15
CA ARG A 202 10.06 -12.94 11.49
C ARG A 202 10.88 -12.82 12.76
N LEU A 203 11.41 -11.63 13.01
CA LEU A 203 12.09 -11.36 14.28
C LEU A 203 11.08 -11.47 15.43
N GLU A 204 11.51 -12.06 16.52
CA GLU A 204 10.76 -12.08 17.76
C GLU A 204 10.74 -10.70 18.41
N TRP A 205 9.80 -10.49 19.34
CA TRP A 205 9.62 -9.20 20.02
C TRP A 205 10.93 -8.64 20.61
N ASP A 206 11.67 -9.49 21.32
CA ASP A 206 12.93 -9.08 22.00
C ASP A 206 14.06 -8.69 21.05
N GLN A 207 13.96 -9.09 19.76
CA GLN A 207 14.87 -8.68 18.70
C GLN A 207 14.42 -7.38 18.01
N ALA A 208 13.12 -7.12 18.01
CA ALA A 208 12.51 -6.00 17.29
C ALA A 208 12.22 -4.78 18.19
N ALA A 209 12.12 -4.97 19.51
CA ALA A 209 11.72 -3.93 20.46
C ALA A 209 12.64 -3.87 21.68
N ARG A 210 12.69 -2.69 22.28
CA ARG A 210 13.35 -2.45 23.58
C ARG A 210 12.40 -1.64 24.46
N THR A 211 12.31 -2.02 25.71
CA THR A 211 11.61 -1.24 26.76
C THR A 211 12.66 -0.44 27.56
N VAL A 212 12.39 0.82 27.79
CA VAL A 212 13.18 1.73 28.64
C VAL A 212 12.34 2.28 29.75
#